data_0cc5c433c9a3d5c0c8c5296915a7e1e6
#
_entry.id   0cc5c433c9a3d5c0c8c5296915a7e1e6
#
_cell.length_a   1.000
_cell.length_b   1.000
_cell.length_c   1.000
_cell.angle_alpha   90.00
_cell.angle_beta   90.00
_cell.angle_gamma   90.00
#
_symmetry.space_group_name_H-M   'P 1'
#
loop_
_entity.id
_entity.type
_entity.pdbx_description
1 polymer ?
#
loop_
_entity_poly.entity_id
_entity_poly.type
_entity_poly.pdbx_seq_one_letter_code
_entity_poly.pdbx_strand_id
1 'polypeptide(L)'
;MGKEVSYKESFIDLLKNFSSGDGNDYIGQGNPNSSILIIGREHGFSKEKEWYKTEVKGNHDQWIKITSGEGFSDSGYSPRTCFADIEQEFRIGPKSNGTSPTWYIYQKIVNAICPHEMQAGKRAVPLLDFFDYCFITELSIESRPNNDDTEEKEKNATQKSINKRTPLLSSEFFRSFPIVILACGNYYDNYHIDFEKMFDVKWEGPTRPVVIGKKKYWMNLHYSNDRKRIVIHTCQASALIHAKEENTKNFYDKLVEYTSSR
;
A
#
# COMPACT_ATOMS: atom_id res chain seq x y z
N MET A 1 12.28 -26.00 10.23
CA MET A 1 12.42 -24.91 11.22
C MET A 1 12.31 -23.61 10.44
N GLY A 2 11.17 -22.87 10.63
CA GLY A 2 10.99 -21.56 10.01
C GLY A 2 12.08 -20.60 10.52
N LYS A 3 12.58 -19.73 9.66
CA LYS A 3 13.49 -18.64 10.05
C LYS A 3 12.71 -17.75 11.03
N GLU A 4 13.25 -17.54 12.23
CA GLU A 4 12.71 -16.58 13.17
C GLU A 4 12.82 -15.19 12.52
N VAL A 5 11.67 -14.56 12.25
CA VAL A 5 11.63 -13.23 11.63
C VAL A 5 11.72 -12.20 12.74
N SER A 6 12.80 -11.42 12.74
CA SER A 6 12.92 -10.26 13.64
C SER A 6 12.21 -9.06 13.00
N TYR A 7 11.28 -8.47 13.71
CA TYR A 7 10.57 -7.25 13.29
C TYR A 7 11.23 -5.98 13.85
N LYS A 8 11.12 -4.86 13.12
CA LYS A 8 11.55 -3.54 13.62
C LYS A 8 10.88 -3.23 14.95
N GLU A 9 11.64 -2.66 15.89
CA GLU A 9 11.11 -2.26 17.20
C GLU A 9 9.92 -1.28 17.06
N SER A 10 10.02 -0.30 16.15
CA SER A 10 8.93 0.64 15.86
C SER A 10 7.64 -0.03 15.38
N PHE A 11 7.73 -1.22 14.73
CA PHE A 11 6.56 -2.00 14.35
C PHE A 11 5.92 -2.69 15.55
N ILE A 12 6.74 -3.28 16.41
CA ILE A 12 6.27 -3.91 17.65
C ILE A 12 5.62 -2.87 18.56
N ASP A 13 6.21 -1.70 18.67
CA ASP A 13 5.65 -0.59 19.46
C ASP A 13 4.36 -0.03 18.86
N LEU A 14 4.26 0.02 17.53
CA LEU A 14 2.99 0.34 16.87
C LEU A 14 1.87 -0.60 17.33
N LEU A 15 2.11 -1.91 17.29
CA LEU A 15 1.11 -2.92 17.65
C LEU A 15 0.71 -2.83 19.13
N LYS A 16 1.62 -2.41 20.02
CA LYS A 16 1.32 -2.21 21.45
C LYS A 16 0.53 -0.92 21.72
N ASN A 17 0.86 0.15 20.98
CA ASN A 17 0.33 1.49 21.23
C ASN A 17 -1.03 1.73 20.57
N PHE A 18 -1.37 0.99 19.52
CA PHE A 18 -2.64 1.07 18.81
C PHE A 18 -3.38 -0.24 18.97
N SER A 19 -4.41 -0.26 19.78
CA SER A 19 -5.30 -1.43 19.91
C SER A 19 -6.26 -1.51 18.73
N SER A 20 -6.76 -2.72 18.48
CA SER A 20 -7.84 -2.95 17.51
C SER A 20 -9.07 -2.08 17.83
N GLY A 21 -9.76 -1.62 16.80
CA GLY A 21 -10.85 -0.66 16.89
C GLY A 21 -10.44 0.76 16.53
N ASP A 22 -11.40 1.68 16.49
CA ASP A 22 -11.21 3.12 16.19
C ASP A 22 -10.40 3.44 14.92
N GLY A 23 -10.46 2.58 13.91
CA GLY A 23 -9.72 2.73 12.66
C GLY A 23 -8.37 2.02 12.62
N ASN A 24 -7.96 1.35 13.70
CA ASN A 24 -6.70 0.64 13.82
C ASN A 24 -6.82 -0.87 13.54
N ASP A 25 -8.00 -1.35 13.17
CA ASP A 25 -8.24 -2.75 12.83
C ASP A 25 -7.33 -3.26 11.70
N TYR A 26 -6.98 -2.35 10.77
CA TYR A 26 -6.11 -2.66 9.65
C TYR A 26 -4.79 -1.90 9.75
N ILE A 27 -3.73 -2.61 10.04
CA ILE A 27 -2.36 -2.07 10.07
C ILE A 27 -1.78 -2.05 8.65
N GLY A 28 -1.91 -3.16 7.93
CA GLY A 28 -1.37 -3.34 6.59
C GLY A 28 -0.94 -4.77 6.33
N GLN A 29 -0.30 -4.99 5.19
CA GLN A 29 0.19 -6.27 4.71
C GLN A 29 1.58 -6.14 4.11
N GLY A 30 2.31 -7.25 3.99
CA GLY A 30 3.65 -7.28 3.42
C GLY A 30 4.74 -7.21 4.49
N ASN A 31 5.94 -6.84 4.07
CA ASN A 31 7.14 -6.89 4.90
C ASN A 31 7.33 -5.58 5.68
N PRO A 32 7.08 -5.54 7.00
CA PRO A 32 7.27 -4.33 7.80
C PRO A 32 8.74 -3.92 7.94
N ASN A 33 9.69 -4.79 7.58
CA ASN A 33 11.12 -4.49 7.57
C ASN A 33 11.61 -3.92 6.24
N SER A 34 10.74 -3.84 5.23
CA SER A 34 11.10 -3.32 3.91
C SER A 34 11.46 -1.82 3.94
N SER A 35 12.02 -1.35 2.83
CA SER A 35 12.30 0.08 2.62
C SER A 35 11.19 0.82 1.89
N ILE A 36 10.18 0.11 1.38
CA ILE A 36 9.10 0.67 0.56
C ILE A 36 7.77 0.53 1.30
N LEU A 37 7.07 1.65 1.43
CA LEU A 37 5.68 1.72 1.89
C LEU A 37 4.81 2.19 0.74
N ILE A 38 3.72 1.47 0.44
CA ILE A 38 2.72 1.90 -0.52
C ILE A 38 1.40 2.11 0.22
N ILE A 39 0.81 3.29 0.07
CA ILE A 39 -0.48 3.63 0.68
C ILE A 39 -1.50 3.87 -0.41
N GLY A 40 -2.53 3.03 -0.43
CA GLY A 40 -3.68 3.17 -1.30
C GLY A 40 -4.78 4.04 -0.70
N ARG A 41 -5.95 4.00 -1.30
CA ARG A 41 -7.13 4.78 -0.88
C ARG A 41 -7.96 4.03 0.16
N GLU A 42 -8.61 2.97 -0.29
CA GLU A 42 -9.47 2.04 0.46
C GLU A 42 -9.55 0.70 -0.26
N HIS A 43 -9.94 -0.32 0.47
CA HIS A 43 -10.19 -1.65 -0.10
C HIS A 43 -11.37 -1.62 -1.08
N GLY A 44 -11.19 -2.26 -2.24
CA GLY A 44 -12.17 -2.28 -3.33
C GLY A 44 -13.29 -3.32 -3.17
N PHE A 45 -13.75 -3.63 -1.95
CA PHE A 45 -14.75 -4.67 -1.72
C PHE A 45 -15.76 -4.33 -0.63
N SER A 46 -16.90 -5.01 -0.67
CA SER A 46 -17.99 -4.82 0.28
C SER A 46 -17.64 -5.30 1.69
N LYS A 47 -18.07 -4.55 2.72
CA LYS A 47 -17.97 -4.91 4.14
C LYS A 47 -18.73 -6.19 4.51
N GLU A 48 -19.65 -6.63 3.66
CA GLU A 48 -20.43 -7.88 3.87
C GLU A 48 -19.63 -9.14 3.57
N LYS A 49 -18.48 -9.01 2.86
CA LYS A 49 -17.63 -10.16 2.56
C LYS A 49 -16.95 -10.70 3.79
N GLU A 50 -16.93 -12.03 3.95
CA GLU A 50 -16.31 -12.70 5.10
C GLU A 50 -14.82 -12.35 5.25
N TRP A 51 -14.10 -12.27 4.13
CA TRP A 51 -12.70 -11.90 4.12
C TRP A 51 -12.45 -10.42 4.52
N TYR A 52 -13.42 -9.50 4.39
CA TYR A 52 -13.30 -8.17 4.97
C TYR A 52 -13.14 -8.25 6.49
N LYS A 53 -13.91 -9.10 7.16
CA LYS A 53 -13.81 -9.29 8.61
C LYS A 53 -12.43 -9.83 9.01
N THR A 54 -11.88 -10.74 8.23
CA THR A 54 -10.57 -11.34 8.50
C THR A 54 -9.42 -10.43 8.11
N GLU A 55 -9.42 -9.89 6.90
CA GLU A 55 -8.27 -9.15 6.35
C GLU A 55 -8.23 -7.68 6.77
N VAL A 56 -9.37 -7.09 7.09
CA VAL A 56 -9.42 -5.69 7.53
C VAL A 56 -9.66 -5.61 9.02
N LYS A 57 -10.78 -6.14 9.51
CA LYS A 57 -11.15 -6.04 10.93
C LYS A 57 -10.30 -6.89 11.85
N GLY A 58 -9.78 -8.01 11.39
CA GLY A 58 -8.92 -8.91 12.15
C GLY A 58 -7.42 -8.72 11.90
N ASN A 59 -7.02 -7.79 11.04
CA ASN A 59 -5.63 -7.66 10.61
C ASN A 59 -4.67 -7.33 11.77
N HIS A 60 -5.04 -6.39 12.62
CA HIS A 60 -4.25 -6.03 13.80
C HIS A 60 -4.01 -7.24 14.71
N ASP A 61 -5.07 -8.00 15.03
CA ASP A 61 -4.97 -9.16 15.91
C ASP A 61 -4.15 -10.29 15.30
N GLN A 62 -4.21 -10.46 13.98
CA GLN A 62 -3.33 -11.38 13.25
C GLN A 62 -1.87 -10.98 13.37
N TRP A 63 -1.55 -9.68 13.25
CA TRP A 63 -0.19 -9.19 13.45
C TRP A 63 0.33 -9.44 14.86
N ILE A 64 -0.50 -9.24 15.89
CA ILE A 64 -0.13 -9.57 17.28
C ILE A 64 0.26 -11.05 17.38
N LYS A 65 -0.56 -11.96 16.84
CA LYS A 65 -0.28 -13.41 16.87
C LYS A 65 1.00 -13.77 16.10
N ILE A 66 1.23 -13.17 14.93
CA ILE A 66 2.43 -13.43 14.13
C ILE A 66 3.68 -12.98 14.89
N THR A 67 3.65 -11.78 15.47
CA THR A 67 4.82 -11.20 16.15
C THR A 67 5.09 -11.84 17.50
N SER A 68 4.10 -12.47 18.14
CA SER A 68 4.28 -13.28 19.36
C SER A 68 4.73 -14.71 19.10
N GLY A 69 4.82 -15.11 17.82
CA GLY A 69 5.15 -16.49 17.43
C GLY A 69 3.98 -17.49 17.55
N GLU A 70 2.77 -16.99 17.84
CA GLU A 70 1.55 -17.80 17.94
C GLU A 70 0.79 -17.89 16.60
N GLY A 71 1.08 -16.95 15.69
CA GLY A 71 0.44 -16.87 14.40
C GLY A 71 1.23 -17.57 13.29
N PHE A 72 0.51 -18.02 12.27
CA PHE A 72 1.12 -18.56 11.06
C PHE A 72 1.02 -17.54 9.92
N SER A 73 2.14 -17.35 9.24
CA SER A 73 2.19 -16.59 7.98
C SER A 73 2.95 -17.41 6.94
N ASP A 74 2.39 -17.59 5.76
CA ASP A 74 3.02 -18.33 4.67
C ASP A 74 4.33 -17.69 4.22
N SER A 75 4.41 -16.35 4.25
CA SER A 75 5.60 -15.57 3.91
C SER A 75 6.54 -15.30 5.10
N GLY A 76 6.08 -15.54 6.33
CA GLY A 76 6.78 -15.15 7.56
C GLY A 76 6.71 -13.65 7.88
N TYR A 77 6.16 -12.82 7.00
CA TYR A 77 6.13 -11.36 7.16
C TYR A 77 4.73 -10.76 7.29
N SER A 78 3.68 -11.44 6.87
CA SER A 78 2.39 -10.79 6.70
C SER A 78 1.23 -11.67 7.13
N PRO A 79 0.15 -11.12 7.66
CA PRO A 79 -1.09 -11.83 7.81
C PRO A 79 -1.51 -12.46 6.48
N ARG A 80 -2.11 -13.63 6.59
CA ARG A 80 -2.62 -14.35 5.43
C ARG A 80 -3.74 -13.56 4.78
N THR A 81 -3.68 -13.40 3.46
CA THR A 81 -4.74 -12.78 2.67
C THR A 81 -5.78 -13.84 2.25
N CYS A 82 -6.98 -13.42 1.81
CA CYS A 82 -7.98 -14.33 1.23
C CYS A 82 -7.50 -15.02 -0.04
N PHE A 83 -6.36 -14.60 -0.59
CA PHE A 83 -5.74 -15.15 -1.79
C PHE A 83 -4.48 -15.95 -1.49
N ALA A 84 -4.15 -16.21 -0.22
CA ALA A 84 -2.93 -16.90 0.18
C ALA A 84 -2.79 -18.32 -0.40
N ASP A 85 -3.92 -19.00 -0.62
CA ASP A 85 -3.94 -20.35 -1.21
C ASP A 85 -3.94 -20.35 -2.74
N ILE A 86 -3.94 -19.15 -3.36
CA ILE A 86 -4.01 -18.99 -4.81
C ILE A 86 -2.69 -18.37 -5.29
N GLU A 87 -1.93 -19.13 -6.07
CA GLU A 87 -0.77 -18.54 -6.77
C GLU A 87 -1.24 -17.38 -7.65
N GLN A 88 -0.84 -16.15 -7.29
CA GLN A 88 -1.17 -14.94 -8.02
C GLN A 88 -0.15 -14.73 -9.13
N GLU A 89 -0.54 -15.01 -10.37
CA GLU A 89 0.33 -14.77 -11.53
C GLU A 89 0.47 -13.26 -11.83
N PHE A 90 1.68 -12.82 -12.14
CA PHE A 90 1.96 -11.44 -12.54
C PHE A 90 1.43 -11.15 -13.95
N ARG A 91 0.13 -11.14 -14.07
CA ARG A 91 -0.62 -10.77 -15.29
C ARG A 91 -2.01 -10.27 -14.95
N ILE A 92 -2.57 -9.43 -15.78
CA ILE A 92 -3.98 -9.10 -15.73
C ILE A 92 -4.73 -10.22 -16.44
N GLY A 93 -5.71 -10.81 -15.80
CA GLY A 93 -6.42 -11.93 -16.38
C GLY A 93 -7.69 -12.33 -15.62
N PRO A 94 -8.36 -13.39 -16.05
CA PRO A 94 -9.60 -13.87 -15.45
C PRO A 94 -9.39 -14.20 -13.96
N LYS A 95 -10.43 -13.99 -13.18
CA LYS A 95 -10.48 -14.01 -11.70
C LYS A 95 -9.79 -15.21 -11.01
N SER A 96 -9.56 -16.32 -11.67
CA SER A 96 -8.99 -17.52 -11.03
C SER A 96 -7.48 -17.70 -11.18
N ASN A 97 -6.80 -16.90 -12.04
CA ASN A 97 -5.38 -17.12 -12.32
C ASN A 97 -4.60 -15.84 -12.65
N GLY A 98 -5.20 -14.66 -12.52
CA GLY A 98 -4.54 -13.37 -12.70
C GLY A 98 -4.63 -12.53 -11.45
N THR A 99 -3.69 -11.62 -11.28
CA THR A 99 -3.68 -10.74 -10.12
C THR A 99 -4.74 -9.65 -10.21
N SER A 100 -5.11 -9.09 -9.07
CA SER A 100 -5.92 -7.88 -9.06
C SER A 100 -5.15 -6.75 -9.76
N PRO A 101 -5.87 -5.88 -10.49
CA PRO A 101 -5.23 -4.80 -11.19
C PRO A 101 -4.34 -3.90 -10.30
N THR A 102 -4.75 -3.61 -9.07
CA THR A 102 -3.99 -2.80 -8.13
C THR A 102 -2.68 -3.49 -7.72
N TRP A 103 -2.73 -4.78 -7.40
CA TRP A 103 -1.54 -5.56 -7.01
C TRP A 103 -0.57 -5.73 -8.18
N TYR A 104 -1.08 -5.87 -9.40
CA TYR A 104 -0.24 -5.87 -10.59
C TYR A 104 0.58 -4.58 -10.71
N ILE A 105 -0.03 -3.43 -10.41
CA ILE A 105 0.69 -2.15 -10.43
C ILE A 105 1.66 -2.04 -9.25
N TYR A 106 1.29 -2.51 -8.04
CA TYR A 106 2.21 -2.56 -6.90
C TYR A 106 3.45 -3.40 -7.20
N GLN A 107 3.28 -4.59 -7.83
CA GLN A 107 4.41 -5.39 -8.27
C GLN A 107 5.31 -4.63 -9.25
N LYS A 108 4.74 -3.92 -10.23
CA LYS A 108 5.53 -3.09 -11.16
C LYS A 108 6.28 -1.96 -10.46
N ILE A 109 5.68 -1.31 -9.48
CA ILE A 109 6.35 -0.28 -8.66
C ILE A 109 7.54 -0.90 -7.93
N VAL A 110 7.32 -2.04 -7.28
CA VAL A 110 8.38 -2.76 -6.56
C VAL A 110 9.49 -3.19 -7.51
N ASN A 111 9.18 -3.83 -8.63
CA ASN A 111 10.18 -4.27 -9.61
C ASN A 111 11.01 -3.10 -10.16
N ALA A 112 10.41 -1.93 -10.31
CA ALA A 112 11.14 -0.74 -10.78
C ALA A 112 12.12 -0.22 -9.73
N ILE A 113 11.70 -0.10 -8.46
CA ILE A 113 12.50 0.49 -7.38
C ILE A 113 13.51 -0.52 -6.83
N CYS A 114 13.14 -1.80 -6.76
CA CYS A 114 13.93 -2.91 -6.21
C CYS A 114 13.94 -4.08 -7.21
N PRO A 115 14.72 -4.01 -8.28
CA PRO A 115 14.78 -5.06 -9.29
C PRO A 115 15.24 -6.39 -8.68
N HIS A 116 14.50 -7.45 -8.93
CA HIS A 116 14.79 -8.81 -8.47
C HIS A 116 14.22 -9.85 -9.43
N GLU A 117 14.64 -11.11 -9.28
CA GLU A 117 14.12 -12.23 -10.05
C GLU A 117 12.88 -12.80 -9.35
N MET A 118 11.75 -12.76 -10.04
CA MET A 118 10.49 -13.31 -9.55
C MET A 118 10.41 -14.82 -9.82
N GLN A 119 9.84 -15.58 -8.88
CA GLN A 119 9.60 -17.00 -9.09
C GLN A 119 8.62 -17.25 -10.23
N ALA A 120 8.91 -18.25 -11.05
CA ALA A 120 7.99 -18.70 -12.11
C ALA A 120 6.90 -19.61 -11.52
N GLY A 121 5.65 -19.31 -11.86
CA GLY A 121 4.51 -20.17 -11.56
C GLY A 121 4.39 -21.36 -12.53
N LYS A 122 3.36 -22.17 -12.35
CA LYS A 122 3.10 -23.41 -13.12
C LYS A 122 3.02 -23.21 -14.64
N ARG A 123 2.71 -21.99 -15.10
CA ARG A 123 2.60 -21.61 -16.51
C ARG A 123 3.81 -20.87 -17.05
N ALA A 124 4.92 -20.89 -16.32
CA ALA A 124 6.09 -20.05 -16.58
C ALA A 124 5.79 -18.53 -16.56
N VAL A 125 4.67 -18.12 -15.96
CA VAL A 125 4.36 -16.72 -15.68
C VAL A 125 4.90 -16.40 -14.30
N PRO A 126 5.60 -15.25 -14.09
CA PRO A 126 6.08 -14.87 -12.78
C PRO A 126 4.95 -14.79 -11.75
N LEU A 127 5.24 -15.16 -10.50
CA LEU A 127 4.31 -15.03 -9.39
C LEU A 127 4.50 -13.68 -8.70
N LEU A 128 3.41 -13.16 -8.12
CA LEU A 128 3.51 -11.97 -7.28
C LEU A 128 4.32 -12.25 -6.02
N ASP A 129 5.24 -11.36 -5.72
CA ASP A 129 6.08 -11.38 -4.52
C ASP A 129 6.30 -9.99 -3.90
N PHE A 130 5.60 -8.96 -4.38
CA PHE A 130 5.80 -7.59 -3.89
C PHE A 130 5.62 -7.44 -2.37
N PHE A 131 4.85 -8.32 -1.74
CA PHE A 131 4.69 -8.35 -0.28
C PHE A 131 6.01 -8.60 0.48
N ASP A 132 6.98 -9.27 -0.14
CA ASP A 132 8.28 -9.50 0.47
C ASP A 132 9.17 -8.24 0.43
N TYR A 133 8.91 -7.33 -0.50
CA TYR A 133 9.72 -6.15 -0.79
C TYR A 133 9.10 -4.82 -0.38
N CYS A 134 7.82 -4.80 -0.02
CA CYS A 134 7.16 -3.59 0.46
C CYS A 134 6.17 -3.90 1.58
N PHE A 135 5.77 -2.85 2.29
CA PHE A 135 4.61 -2.86 3.16
C PHE A 135 3.50 -2.04 2.51
N ILE A 136 2.28 -2.53 2.56
CA ILE A 136 1.12 -1.84 2.00
C ILE A 136 0.09 -1.54 3.07
N THR A 137 -0.57 -0.39 2.98
CA THR A 137 -1.73 -0.03 3.80
C THR A 137 -2.66 0.91 3.03
N GLU A 138 -3.75 1.32 3.66
CA GLU A 138 -4.76 2.18 3.04
C GLU A 138 -4.99 3.44 3.89
N LEU A 139 -5.37 4.55 3.26
CA LEU A 139 -5.76 5.77 3.96
C LEU A 139 -7.08 5.60 4.71
N SER A 140 -8.01 4.85 4.13
CA SER A 140 -9.33 4.57 4.72
C SER A 140 -9.56 3.06 4.78
N ILE A 141 -10.18 2.60 5.87
CA ILE A 141 -10.71 1.23 5.99
C ILE A 141 -12.17 1.12 5.56
N GLU A 142 -12.80 2.26 5.25
CA GLU A 142 -14.13 2.24 4.68
C GLU A 142 -14.04 1.70 3.26
N SER A 143 -14.64 0.52 3.03
CA SER A 143 -14.79 0.01 1.67
C SER A 143 -15.75 0.90 0.89
N ARG A 144 -15.62 0.94 -0.44
CA ARG A 144 -16.62 1.63 -1.27
C ARG A 144 -17.98 1.04 -0.97
N PRO A 145 -18.99 1.90 -0.70
CA PRO A 145 -20.31 1.45 -0.37
C PRO A 145 -20.98 0.75 -1.55
N ASN A 146 -22.04 0.03 -1.23
CA ASN A 146 -23.00 -0.45 -2.22
C ASN A 146 -23.71 0.73 -2.87
N ASN A 147 -24.23 0.52 -4.08
CA ASN A 147 -24.91 1.50 -4.94
C ASN A 147 -26.09 2.30 -4.31
N ASP A 148 -26.42 2.02 -3.05
CA ASP A 148 -27.58 2.60 -2.34
C ASP A 148 -27.23 3.77 -1.40
N ASP A 149 -25.93 4.03 -1.14
CA ASP A 149 -25.53 5.16 -0.31
C ASP A 149 -25.38 6.45 -1.13
N THR A 150 -25.74 7.57 -0.53
CA THR A 150 -25.54 8.86 -1.18
C THR A 150 -24.05 9.21 -1.18
N GLU A 151 -23.58 9.88 -2.23
CA GLU A 151 -22.18 10.33 -2.38
C GLU A 151 -21.68 11.10 -1.14
N GLU A 152 -22.58 11.88 -0.52
CA GLU A 152 -22.25 12.64 0.70
C GLU A 152 -22.01 11.74 1.92
N LYS A 153 -22.81 10.68 2.11
CA LYS A 153 -22.61 9.72 3.20
C LYS A 153 -21.30 8.99 3.03
N GLU A 154 -20.96 8.60 1.80
CA GLU A 154 -19.70 7.96 1.46
C GLU A 154 -18.50 8.86 1.79
N LYS A 155 -18.56 10.10 1.35
CA LYS A 155 -17.53 11.10 1.60
C LYS A 155 -17.32 11.32 3.09
N ASN A 156 -18.39 11.43 3.85
CA ASN A 156 -18.33 11.63 5.30
C ASN A 156 -17.75 10.39 6.03
N ALA A 157 -18.13 9.18 5.63
CA ALA A 157 -17.58 7.95 6.20
C ALA A 157 -16.09 7.81 5.91
N THR A 158 -15.66 8.07 4.68
CA THR A 158 -14.26 8.05 4.28
C THR A 158 -13.45 9.10 5.04
N GLN A 159 -13.94 10.35 5.15
CA GLN A 159 -13.27 11.40 5.92
C GLN A 159 -13.10 10.99 7.39
N LYS A 160 -14.14 10.44 8.00
CA LYS A 160 -14.11 9.97 9.38
C LYS A 160 -13.08 8.85 9.57
N SER A 161 -13.02 7.92 8.62
CA SER A 161 -12.04 6.83 8.63
C SER A 161 -10.60 7.36 8.52
N ILE A 162 -10.34 8.27 7.58
CA ILE A 162 -9.03 8.92 7.40
C ILE A 162 -8.61 9.64 8.69
N ASN A 163 -9.51 10.43 9.28
CA ASN A 163 -9.21 11.16 10.51
C ASN A 163 -8.84 10.22 11.67
N LYS A 164 -9.53 9.10 11.81
CA LYS A 164 -9.23 8.08 12.82
C LYS A 164 -7.90 7.37 12.58
N ARG A 165 -7.54 7.15 11.32
CA ARG A 165 -6.27 6.48 10.94
C ARG A 165 -5.06 7.41 10.94
N THR A 166 -5.27 8.72 10.87
CA THR A 166 -4.18 9.70 10.83
C THR A 166 -3.16 9.54 11.97
N PRO A 167 -3.53 9.31 13.25
CA PRO A 167 -2.56 9.05 14.31
C PRO A 167 -1.71 7.80 14.05
N LEU A 168 -2.33 6.69 13.62
CA LEU A 168 -1.65 5.45 13.27
C LEU A 168 -0.64 5.69 12.13
N LEU A 169 -1.07 6.29 11.02
CA LEU A 169 -0.24 6.56 9.85
C LEU A 169 0.86 7.61 10.10
N SER A 170 0.72 8.41 11.16
CA SER A 170 1.72 9.37 11.61
C SER A 170 2.72 8.80 12.64
N SER A 171 2.61 7.51 12.97
CA SER A 171 3.51 6.86 13.94
C SER A 171 4.94 6.76 13.43
N GLU A 172 5.86 6.49 14.34
CA GLU A 172 7.29 6.28 14.04
C GLU A 172 7.49 5.13 13.03
N PHE A 173 6.72 4.06 13.15
CA PHE A 173 6.79 2.95 12.20
C PHE A 173 6.55 3.41 10.76
N PHE A 174 5.45 4.09 10.49
CA PHE A 174 5.14 4.56 9.13
C PHE A 174 6.11 5.65 8.66
N ARG A 175 6.64 6.45 9.56
CA ARG A 175 7.70 7.43 9.27
C ARG A 175 9.08 6.80 9.08
N SER A 176 9.28 5.55 9.48
CA SER A 176 10.58 4.87 9.33
C SER A 176 10.88 4.40 7.91
N PHE A 177 9.89 4.37 7.02
CA PHE A 177 10.10 3.95 5.63
C PHE A 177 10.83 5.04 4.83
N PRO A 178 11.98 4.71 4.23
CA PRO A 178 12.72 5.68 3.43
C PRO A 178 12.03 6.04 2.11
N ILE A 179 11.18 5.17 1.57
CA ILE A 179 10.40 5.39 0.36
C ILE A 179 8.92 5.18 0.67
N VAL A 180 8.12 6.24 0.49
CA VAL A 180 6.66 6.18 0.66
C VAL A 180 5.99 6.57 -0.65
N ILE A 181 5.16 5.69 -1.19
CA ILE A 181 4.36 5.95 -2.39
C ILE A 181 2.89 6.13 -1.96
N LEU A 182 2.39 7.35 -2.05
CA LEU A 182 0.99 7.66 -1.80
C LEU A 182 0.21 7.53 -3.11
N ALA A 183 -0.27 6.31 -3.39
CA ALA A 183 -1.05 5.97 -4.59
C ALA A 183 -2.55 6.27 -4.38
N CYS A 184 -2.87 7.47 -3.93
CA CYS A 184 -4.21 7.85 -3.47
C CYS A 184 -4.91 8.91 -4.33
N GLY A 185 -4.27 9.40 -5.41
CA GLY A 185 -4.89 10.37 -6.32
C GLY A 185 -5.30 11.66 -5.60
N ASN A 186 -6.47 12.18 -5.90
CA ASN A 186 -6.97 13.45 -5.37
C ASN A 186 -7.50 13.38 -3.92
N TYR A 187 -7.23 12.31 -3.16
CA TYR A 187 -7.63 12.22 -1.75
C TYR A 187 -7.03 13.33 -0.89
N TYR A 188 -5.82 13.78 -1.20
CA TYR A 188 -5.19 14.93 -0.58
C TYR A 188 -6.12 16.15 -0.55
N ASP A 189 -6.61 16.55 -1.73
CA ASP A 189 -7.49 17.73 -1.87
C ASP A 189 -8.92 17.45 -1.36
N ASN A 190 -9.46 16.28 -1.70
CA ASN A 190 -10.84 15.92 -1.38
C ASN A 190 -11.10 15.78 0.12
N TYR A 191 -10.10 15.36 0.89
CA TYR A 191 -10.21 15.06 2.31
C TYR A 191 -9.25 15.90 3.17
N HIS A 192 -8.60 16.91 2.60
CA HIS A 192 -7.68 17.82 3.30
C HIS A 192 -6.64 17.11 4.14
N ILE A 193 -5.97 16.10 3.56
CA ILE A 193 -4.97 15.29 4.27
C ILE A 193 -3.64 16.02 4.29
N ASP A 194 -3.09 16.27 5.47
CA ASP A 194 -1.78 16.89 5.64
C ASP A 194 -0.67 15.81 5.64
N PHE A 195 -0.20 15.47 4.43
CA PHE A 195 0.88 14.50 4.27
C PHE A 195 2.23 15.00 4.79
N GLU A 196 2.47 16.32 4.77
CA GLU A 196 3.71 16.89 5.30
C GLU A 196 3.79 16.65 6.81
N LYS A 197 2.72 16.92 7.53
CA LYS A 197 2.63 16.63 8.97
C LYS A 197 2.61 15.12 9.25
N MET A 198 1.89 14.34 8.45
CA MET A 198 1.76 12.89 8.64
C MET A 198 3.12 12.18 8.57
N PHE A 199 3.96 12.54 7.60
CA PHE A 199 5.25 11.89 7.35
C PHE A 199 6.47 12.71 7.77
N ASP A 200 6.27 13.89 8.39
CA ASP A 200 7.36 14.81 8.72
C ASP A 200 8.27 15.09 7.52
N VAL A 201 7.66 15.61 6.48
CA VAL A 201 8.30 15.93 5.19
C VAL A 201 7.84 17.29 4.70
N LYS A 202 8.54 17.84 3.70
CA LYS A 202 8.16 19.09 3.03
C LYS A 202 8.03 18.87 1.54
N TRP A 203 6.98 19.44 0.97
CA TRP A 203 6.79 19.45 -0.46
C TRP A 203 7.90 20.21 -1.17
N GLU A 204 8.48 19.58 -2.17
CA GLU A 204 9.48 20.19 -3.05
C GLU A 204 8.87 20.39 -4.43
N GLY A 205 8.11 21.49 -4.54
CA GLY A 205 7.45 21.87 -5.81
C GLY A 205 8.42 22.15 -6.95
N PRO A 206 7.95 22.28 -8.16
CA PRO A 206 6.56 22.17 -8.61
C PRO A 206 6.09 20.72 -8.78
N THR A 207 4.76 20.55 -8.93
CA THR A 207 4.17 19.27 -9.38
C THR A 207 4.81 18.79 -10.67
N ARG A 208 5.25 17.53 -10.70
CA ARG A 208 5.97 16.97 -11.86
C ARG A 208 5.01 16.19 -12.74
N PRO A 209 4.74 16.66 -13.96
CA PRO A 209 3.85 15.94 -14.89
C PRO A 209 4.53 14.66 -15.38
N VAL A 210 3.75 13.58 -15.46
CA VAL A 210 4.15 12.32 -16.06
C VAL A 210 3.14 11.96 -17.14
N VAL A 211 3.57 11.90 -18.37
CA VAL A 211 2.71 11.57 -19.52
C VAL A 211 2.70 10.06 -19.74
N ILE A 212 1.52 9.48 -19.75
CA ILE A 212 1.30 8.05 -20.01
C ILE A 212 0.30 7.94 -21.17
N GLY A 213 0.80 7.67 -22.37
CA GLY A 213 0.01 7.75 -23.60
C GLY A 213 -0.53 9.17 -23.81
N LYS A 214 -1.87 9.30 -23.90
CA LYS A 214 -2.54 10.60 -24.05
C LYS A 214 -2.93 11.23 -22.70
N LYS A 215 -2.76 10.52 -21.58
CA LYS A 215 -3.16 11.00 -20.24
C LYS A 215 -1.96 11.65 -19.54
N LYS A 216 -2.23 12.74 -18.86
CA LYS A 216 -1.28 13.41 -17.97
C LYS A 216 -1.55 12.92 -16.55
N TYR A 217 -0.54 12.32 -15.95
CA TYR A 217 -0.46 12.02 -14.53
C TYR A 217 0.51 12.97 -13.87
N TRP A 218 0.70 12.86 -12.58
CA TRP A 218 1.54 13.76 -11.82
C TRP A 218 2.21 13.05 -10.65
N MET A 219 3.31 13.61 -10.20
CA MET A 219 4.01 13.23 -8.97
C MET A 219 4.35 14.50 -8.19
N ASN A 220 3.97 14.54 -6.93
CA ASN A 220 4.40 15.52 -5.96
C ASN A 220 5.46 14.88 -5.07
N LEU A 221 6.61 15.51 -4.95
CA LEU A 221 7.73 15.00 -4.18
C LEU A 221 7.81 15.76 -2.86
N HIS A 222 7.95 15.01 -1.77
CA HIS A 222 8.15 15.55 -0.44
C HIS A 222 9.37 14.86 0.16
N TYR A 223 10.20 15.60 0.87
CA TYR A 223 11.42 15.08 1.49
C TYR A 223 11.47 15.40 2.98
N SER A 224 12.02 14.48 3.77
CA SER A 224 12.44 14.80 5.13
C SER A 224 13.59 15.82 5.12
N ASN A 225 13.75 16.57 6.22
CA ASN A 225 14.80 17.60 6.33
C ASN A 225 16.21 17.02 6.11
N ASP A 226 16.45 15.78 6.53
CA ASP A 226 17.72 15.05 6.36
C ASP A 226 17.84 14.32 5.02
N ARG A 227 16.86 14.43 4.16
CA ARG A 227 16.77 13.78 2.85
C ARG A 227 16.82 12.25 2.85
N LYS A 228 16.68 11.60 3.99
CA LYS A 228 16.67 10.13 4.08
C LYS A 228 15.33 9.51 3.70
N ARG A 229 14.26 10.32 3.69
CA ARG A 229 12.91 9.88 3.30
C ARG A 229 12.39 10.70 2.15
N ILE A 230 11.80 9.99 1.18
CA ILE A 230 11.00 10.59 0.11
C ILE A 230 9.57 10.08 0.20
N VAL A 231 8.61 10.99 0.09
CA VAL A 231 7.19 10.67 -0.08
C VAL A 231 6.77 11.14 -1.47
N ILE A 232 6.34 10.20 -2.30
CA ILE A 232 5.88 10.46 -3.67
C ILE A 232 4.36 10.32 -3.68
N HIS A 233 3.66 11.45 -3.76
CA HIS A 233 2.21 11.46 -3.92
C HIS A 233 1.85 11.46 -5.40
N THR A 234 1.02 10.52 -5.83
CA THR A 234 0.67 10.33 -7.24
C THR A 234 -0.76 9.79 -7.43
N CYS A 235 -1.14 9.54 -8.66
CA CYS A 235 -2.43 8.95 -9.00
C CYS A 235 -2.64 7.59 -8.32
N GLN A 236 -3.90 7.17 -8.18
CA GLN A 236 -4.19 5.82 -7.68
C GLN A 236 -3.64 4.76 -8.63
N ALA A 237 -3.16 3.64 -8.07
CA ALA A 237 -2.53 2.56 -8.84
C ALA A 237 -3.47 2.01 -9.95
N SER A 238 -4.76 1.86 -9.66
CA SER A 238 -5.74 1.40 -10.63
C SER A 238 -5.88 2.29 -11.88
N ALA A 239 -5.49 3.57 -11.81
CA ALA A 239 -5.51 4.46 -12.97
C ALA A 239 -4.48 4.07 -14.05
N LEU A 240 -3.44 3.31 -13.68
CA LEU A 240 -2.37 2.88 -14.58
C LEU A 240 -2.69 1.59 -15.34
N ILE A 241 -3.74 0.86 -14.95
CA ILE A 241 -4.06 -0.48 -15.46
C ILE A 241 -4.34 -0.51 -16.96
N HIS A 242 -5.06 0.50 -17.44
CA HIS A 242 -5.48 0.57 -18.84
C HIS A 242 -4.44 1.23 -19.75
N ALA A 243 -3.31 1.63 -19.20
CA ALA A 243 -2.23 2.17 -20.00
C ALA A 243 -1.41 1.03 -20.62
N LYS A 244 -1.10 1.13 -21.91
CA LYS A 244 -0.20 0.17 -22.57
C LYS A 244 1.14 0.17 -21.87
N GLU A 245 1.81 -0.96 -21.81
CA GLU A 245 3.08 -1.13 -21.08
C GLU A 245 4.17 -0.14 -21.54
N GLU A 246 4.32 0.02 -22.84
CA GLU A 246 5.23 0.99 -23.45
C GLU A 246 5.01 2.43 -22.95
N ASN A 247 3.76 2.78 -22.64
CA ASN A 247 3.39 4.12 -22.17
C ASN A 247 3.60 4.30 -20.65
N THR A 248 3.69 3.21 -19.88
CA THR A 248 3.90 3.29 -18.43
C THR A 248 5.36 3.35 -18.04
N LYS A 249 6.27 3.00 -18.95
CA LYS A 249 7.71 3.01 -18.70
C LYS A 249 8.20 4.33 -18.10
N ASN A 250 7.78 5.46 -18.67
CA ASN A 250 8.15 6.79 -18.19
C ASN A 250 7.74 7.02 -16.72
N PHE A 251 6.60 6.47 -16.28
CA PHE A 251 6.15 6.58 -14.90
C PHE A 251 7.11 5.83 -13.94
N TYR A 252 7.47 4.61 -14.29
CA TYR A 252 8.38 3.80 -13.48
C TYR A 252 9.82 4.34 -13.52
N ASP A 253 10.30 4.80 -14.67
CA ASP A 253 11.62 5.45 -14.79
C ASP A 253 11.71 6.69 -13.87
N LYS A 254 10.64 7.48 -13.78
CA LYS A 254 10.58 8.64 -12.86
C LYS A 254 10.53 8.21 -11.38
N LEU A 255 9.85 7.14 -11.05
CA LEU A 255 9.91 6.59 -9.68
C LEU A 255 11.34 6.20 -9.31
N VAL A 256 12.05 5.51 -10.22
CA VAL A 256 13.46 5.13 -10.01
C VAL A 256 14.34 6.37 -9.86
N GLU A 257 14.23 7.33 -10.77
CA GLU A 257 14.99 8.59 -10.72
C GLU A 257 14.84 9.28 -9.36
N TYR A 258 13.59 9.46 -8.89
CA TYR A 258 13.31 10.21 -7.66
C TYR A 258 13.70 9.41 -6.40
N THR A 259 13.50 8.11 -6.38
CA THR A 259 13.89 7.28 -5.23
C THR A 259 15.39 7.07 -5.10
N SER A 260 16.15 7.23 -6.21
CA SER A 260 17.61 7.13 -6.22
C SER A 260 18.31 8.44 -5.86
N SER A 261 17.64 9.58 -5.91
CA SER A 261 18.19 10.92 -5.70
C SER A 261 18.04 11.45 -4.26
N ARG A 262 17.65 10.62 -3.32
CA ARG A 262 17.47 10.93 -1.89
C ARG A 262 18.80 10.91 -1.12
#